data_25d3c31bbf819cdbe55b0bb85a18d4c4
#
_entry.id   25d3c31bbf819cdbe55b0bb85a18d4c4
#
_cell.length_a   1.000
_cell.length_b   1.000
_cell.length_c   1.000
_cell.angle_alpha   90.00
_cell.angle_beta   90.00
_cell.angle_gamma   90.00
#
_symmetry.space_group_name_H-M   'P 1'
#
loop_
_entity.id
_entity.type
_entity.pdbx_description
1 polymer ?
#
loop_
_entity_poly.entity_id
_entity_poly.type
_entity_poly.pdbx_seq_one_letter_code
_entity_poly.pdbx_strand_id
1 'polypeptide(L)'
;MAINKKTREAVYQKYGGRCAYCGRAITYKDMQVDHFRPLRVWNEADGAADDISNLMPACRMCNHYKRANSLEVFRRYIAEIPRKLRGNYIYKIGVAYGNVVENEKPIAFFFETEEEKASSGAAIMSPEDMAHYLMDFCHDHLAAGKGCRGCPFNRPSTKECGGACRLGVPSDWDF
;
A
#
# COMPACT_ATOMS: atom_id res chain seq x y z
N MET A 1 12.53 -7.83 24.03
CA MET A 1 13.14 -6.50 24.33
C MET A 1 12.06 -5.44 24.33
N ALA A 2 12.19 -4.39 25.13
CA ALA A 2 11.22 -3.30 25.10
C ALA A 2 11.59 -2.34 23.97
N ILE A 3 10.66 -2.05 23.08
CA ILE A 3 10.84 -1.07 22.00
C ILE A 3 11.05 0.31 22.62
N ASN A 4 12.11 1.01 22.22
CA ASN A 4 12.43 2.32 22.74
C ASN A 4 11.37 3.38 22.39
N LYS A 5 11.33 4.47 23.16
CA LYS A 5 10.32 5.53 23.01
C LYS A 5 10.33 6.17 21.62
N LYS A 6 11.50 6.39 21.03
CA LYS A 6 11.66 7.02 19.70
C LYS A 6 11.06 6.12 18.60
N THR A 7 11.40 4.83 18.63
CA THR A 7 10.85 3.85 17.68
C THR A 7 9.33 3.72 17.86
N ARG A 8 8.84 3.67 19.13
CA ARG A 8 7.41 3.60 19.42
C ARG A 8 6.65 4.82 18.88
N GLU A 9 7.23 6.02 19.00
CA GLU A 9 6.64 7.24 18.43
C GLU A 9 6.60 7.17 16.89
N ALA A 10 7.67 6.75 16.25
CA ALA A 10 7.72 6.59 14.81
C ALA A 10 6.67 5.57 14.31
N VAL A 11 6.49 4.45 15.02
CA VAL A 11 5.44 3.47 14.72
C VAL A 11 4.05 4.09 14.85
N TYR A 12 3.80 4.90 15.89
CA TYR A 12 2.52 5.56 16.08
C TYR A 12 2.16 6.49 14.91
N GLN A 13 3.15 7.24 14.41
CA GLN A 13 2.97 8.18 13.31
C GLN A 13 2.85 7.51 11.94
N LYS A 14 3.30 6.26 11.79
CA LYS A 14 3.36 5.54 10.52
C LYS A 14 2.03 5.53 9.75
N TYR A 15 0.89 5.52 10.47
CA TYR A 15 -0.47 5.58 9.91
C TYR A 15 -1.34 6.62 10.64
N GLY A 16 -0.77 7.76 11.02
CA GLY A 16 -1.48 8.89 11.59
C GLY A 16 -2.29 8.55 12.85
N GLY A 17 -1.74 7.76 13.77
CA GLY A 17 -2.44 7.36 14.99
C GLY A 17 -3.59 6.37 14.75
N ARG A 18 -3.54 5.59 13.68
CA ARG A 18 -4.53 4.55 13.36
C ARG A 18 -3.93 3.15 13.46
N CYS A 19 -4.79 2.19 13.74
CA CYS A 19 -4.42 0.77 13.67
C CYS A 19 -4.18 0.37 12.22
N ALA A 20 -2.99 -0.14 11.90
CA ALA A 20 -2.61 -0.57 10.56
C ALA A 20 -3.57 -1.64 9.97
N TYR A 21 -4.22 -2.43 10.83
CA TYR A 21 -5.10 -3.51 10.37
C TYR A 21 -6.54 -3.08 10.14
N CYS A 22 -7.21 -2.48 11.13
CA CYS A 22 -8.63 -2.15 11.04
C CYS A 22 -8.92 -0.66 10.84
N GLY A 23 -7.91 0.20 10.74
CA GLY A 23 -8.04 1.63 10.49
C GLY A 23 -8.61 2.48 11.62
N ARG A 24 -9.05 1.87 12.75
CA ARG A 24 -9.58 2.66 13.88
C ARG A 24 -8.53 3.58 14.47
N ALA A 25 -8.93 4.76 14.89
CA ALA A 25 -8.08 5.65 15.65
C ALA A 25 -7.66 4.97 16.98
N ILE A 26 -6.41 5.12 17.36
CA ILE A 26 -5.83 4.63 18.61
C ILE A 26 -5.05 5.74 19.28
N THR A 27 -5.06 5.77 20.61
CA THR A 27 -4.19 6.69 21.34
C THR A 27 -2.78 6.12 21.41
N TYR A 28 -1.80 6.98 21.58
CA TYR A 28 -0.41 6.53 21.79
C TYR A 28 -0.26 5.55 22.97
N LYS A 29 -1.04 5.76 24.03
CA LYS A 29 -1.05 4.90 25.23
C LYS A 29 -1.61 3.51 24.92
N ASP A 30 -2.69 3.43 24.12
CA ASP A 30 -3.41 2.18 23.85
C ASP A 30 -2.81 1.40 22.66
N MET A 31 -1.91 2.05 21.90
CA MET A 31 -1.23 1.39 20.80
C MET A 31 -0.41 0.19 21.29
N GLN A 32 -0.58 -0.93 20.62
CA GLN A 32 0.34 -2.05 20.65
C GLN A 32 1.28 -1.93 19.44
N VAL A 33 2.56 -2.28 19.63
CA VAL A 33 3.48 -2.44 18.50
C VAL A 33 3.48 -3.92 18.14
N ASP A 34 3.04 -4.22 16.93
CA ASP A 34 3.01 -5.58 16.40
C ASP A 34 4.13 -5.76 15.37
N HIS A 35 4.65 -6.97 15.26
CA HIS A 35 5.58 -7.34 14.21
C HIS A 35 4.80 -7.84 12.99
N PHE A 36 4.96 -7.15 11.85
CA PHE A 36 4.36 -7.53 10.58
C PHE A 36 4.70 -8.98 10.22
N ARG A 37 5.99 -9.29 10.21
CA ARG A 37 6.51 -10.65 10.17
C ARG A 37 6.81 -11.11 11.60
N PRO A 38 6.15 -12.18 12.07
CA PRO A 38 6.25 -12.60 13.46
C PRO A 38 7.66 -13.02 13.88
N LEU A 39 8.06 -12.69 15.10
CA LEU A 39 9.38 -13.02 15.64
C LEU A 39 9.71 -14.53 15.57
N ARG A 40 8.71 -15.38 15.71
CA ARG A 40 8.91 -16.85 15.69
C ARG A 40 9.41 -17.40 14.34
N VAL A 41 9.22 -16.64 13.25
CA VAL A 41 9.66 -16.99 11.89
C VAL A 41 10.75 -16.05 11.39
N TRP A 42 11.22 -15.16 12.25
CA TRP A 42 12.31 -14.26 11.96
C TRP A 42 13.65 -14.99 12.06
N ASN A 43 14.56 -14.69 11.16
CA ASN A 43 15.94 -15.15 11.25
C ASN A 43 16.91 -13.97 11.13
N GLU A 44 18.15 -14.15 11.57
CA GLU A 44 19.14 -13.07 11.60
C GLU A 44 19.50 -12.53 10.21
N ALA A 45 19.33 -13.33 9.17
CA ALA A 45 19.58 -12.92 7.78
C ALA A 45 18.55 -11.87 7.29
N ASP A 46 17.39 -11.77 7.93
CA ASP A 46 16.35 -10.78 7.61
C ASP A 46 16.63 -9.38 8.22
N GLY A 47 17.76 -9.20 8.90
CA GLY A 47 18.11 -7.95 9.61
C GLY A 47 17.52 -7.85 11.01
N ALA A 48 17.36 -6.64 11.52
CA ALA A 48 16.82 -6.41 12.87
C ALA A 48 15.30 -6.61 12.89
N ALA A 49 14.82 -7.52 13.73
CA ALA A 49 13.39 -7.80 13.86
C ALA A 49 12.57 -6.58 14.30
N ASP A 50 13.18 -5.68 15.09
CA ASP A 50 12.60 -4.43 15.58
C ASP A 50 12.84 -3.24 14.63
N ASP A 51 13.20 -3.51 13.36
CA ASP A 51 13.26 -2.46 12.34
C ASP A 51 11.88 -1.86 12.10
N ILE A 52 11.82 -0.55 11.85
CA ILE A 52 10.57 0.19 11.66
C ILE A 52 9.73 -0.37 10.51
N SER A 53 10.36 -0.96 9.48
CA SER A 53 9.67 -1.60 8.36
C SER A 53 8.84 -2.80 8.81
N ASN A 54 9.31 -3.53 9.82
CA ASN A 54 8.63 -4.70 10.40
C ASN A 54 7.67 -4.36 11.53
N LEU A 55 7.59 -3.09 11.97
CA LEU A 55 6.74 -2.68 13.08
C LEU A 55 5.47 -1.99 12.61
N MET A 56 4.33 -2.40 13.18
CA MET A 56 3.00 -1.89 12.84
C MET A 56 2.28 -1.37 14.08
N PRO A 57 1.63 -0.19 14.01
CA PRO A 57 0.74 0.26 15.07
C PRO A 57 -0.54 -0.57 15.03
N ALA A 58 -0.88 -1.21 16.12
CA ALA A 58 -2.06 -2.06 16.21
C ALA A 58 -2.91 -1.70 17.41
N CYS A 59 -4.24 -1.80 17.27
CA CYS A 59 -5.11 -1.78 18.42
C CYS A 59 -5.03 -3.14 19.16
N ARG A 60 -5.33 -3.13 20.46
CA ARG A 60 -5.26 -4.34 21.30
C ARG A 60 -6.06 -5.51 20.70
N MET A 61 -7.22 -5.24 20.11
CA MET A 61 -8.07 -6.27 19.52
C MET A 61 -7.39 -6.95 18.32
N CYS A 62 -6.87 -6.17 17.35
CA CYS A 62 -6.20 -6.72 16.19
C CYS A 62 -4.91 -7.45 16.56
N ASN A 63 -4.08 -6.86 17.42
CA ASN A 63 -2.84 -7.47 17.90
C ASN A 63 -3.12 -8.80 18.62
N HIS A 64 -4.10 -8.81 19.53
CA HIS A 64 -4.51 -10.03 20.24
C HIS A 64 -5.04 -11.11 19.30
N TYR A 65 -5.81 -10.76 18.28
CA TYR A 65 -6.40 -11.72 17.34
C TYR A 65 -5.40 -12.24 16.31
N LYS A 66 -4.50 -11.37 15.83
CA LYS A 66 -3.39 -11.76 14.95
C LYS A 66 -2.38 -12.65 15.63
N ARG A 67 -2.00 -12.34 16.88
CA ARG A 67 -0.95 -13.07 17.61
C ARG A 67 0.36 -13.14 16.79
N ALA A 68 1.05 -14.28 16.87
CA ALA A 68 2.24 -14.56 16.07
C ALA A 68 1.93 -15.29 14.75
N ASN A 69 0.84 -14.91 14.09
CA ASN A 69 0.47 -15.47 12.78
C ASN A 69 0.90 -14.55 11.63
N SER A 70 1.06 -15.15 10.43
CA SER A 70 1.24 -14.38 9.20
C SER A 70 -0.02 -13.57 8.88
N LEU A 71 0.10 -12.60 7.97
CA LEU A 71 -1.06 -11.81 7.53
C LEU A 71 -2.13 -12.66 6.85
N GLU A 72 -1.74 -13.64 6.04
CA GLU A 72 -2.67 -14.51 5.35
C GLU A 72 -3.47 -15.37 6.33
N VAL A 73 -2.83 -15.89 7.38
CA VAL A 73 -3.51 -16.62 8.44
C VAL A 73 -4.44 -15.69 9.20
N PHE A 74 -4.01 -14.47 9.51
CA PHE A 74 -4.83 -13.48 10.19
C PHE A 74 -6.04 -13.08 9.32
N ARG A 75 -5.84 -12.82 8.04
CA ARG A 75 -6.90 -12.52 7.05
C ARG A 75 -7.93 -13.63 6.99
N ARG A 76 -7.47 -14.87 6.87
CA ARG A 76 -8.34 -16.05 6.90
C ARG A 76 -9.14 -16.16 8.18
N TYR A 77 -8.53 -15.91 9.34
CA TYR A 77 -9.25 -15.95 10.62
C TYR A 77 -10.37 -14.91 10.69
N ILE A 78 -10.14 -13.70 10.17
CA ILE A 78 -11.17 -12.66 10.09
C ILE A 78 -12.29 -13.10 9.13
N ALA A 79 -11.94 -13.59 7.95
CA ALA A 79 -12.91 -14.05 6.95
C ALA A 79 -13.78 -15.22 7.46
N GLU A 80 -13.26 -16.05 8.36
CA GLU A 80 -13.99 -17.16 8.97
C GLU A 80 -14.93 -16.75 10.12
N ILE A 81 -14.91 -15.51 10.59
CA ILE A 81 -15.72 -15.08 11.75
C ILE A 81 -17.22 -15.34 11.53
N PRO A 82 -17.84 -14.94 10.40
CA PRO A 82 -19.25 -15.21 10.18
C PRO A 82 -19.57 -16.70 10.28
N ARG A 83 -18.80 -17.55 9.62
CA ARG A 83 -18.97 -19.01 9.67
C ARG A 83 -18.90 -19.57 11.10
N LYS A 84 -17.95 -19.09 11.91
CA LYS A 84 -17.80 -19.50 13.33
C LYS A 84 -18.97 -19.05 14.19
N LEU A 85 -19.55 -17.88 13.87
CA LEU A 85 -20.67 -17.30 14.62
C LEU A 85 -22.02 -17.90 14.23
N ARG A 86 -22.17 -18.47 13.02
CA ARG A 86 -23.44 -19.07 12.54
C ARG A 86 -23.96 -20.21 13.44
N GLY A 87 -23.12 -20.80 14.29
CA GLY A 87 -23.54 -21.74 15.34
C GLY A 87 -24.27 -21.08 16.52
N ASN A 88 -24.06 -19.80 16.75
CA ASN A 88 -24.61 -19.07 17.89
C ASN A 88 -26.07 -18.64 17.60
N TYR A 89 -26.97 -18.98 18.54
CA TYR A 89 -28.40 -18.66 18.38
C TYR A 89 -28.67 -17.17 18.27
N ILE A 90 -28.04 -16.35 19.13
CA ILE A 90 -28.21 -14.89 19.13
C ILE A 90 -27.75 -14.30 17.79
N TYR A 91 -26.63 -14.81 17.26
CA TYR A 91 -26.12 -14.37 15.95
C TYR A 91 -27.12 -14.68 14.82
N LYS A 92 -27.72 -15.88 14.81
CA LYS A 92 -28.76 -16.28 13.84
C LYS A 92 -29.97 -15.35 13.90
N ILE A 93 -30.43 -15.00 15.10
CA ILE A 93 -31.53 -14.07 15.28
C ILE A 93 -31.14 -12.68 14.75
N GLY A 94 -29.94 -12.20 15.07
CA GLY A 94 -29.43 -10.92 14.56
C GLY A 94 -29.41 -10.86 13.03
N VAL A 95 -28.98 -11.94 12.37
CA VAL A 95 -29.00 -12.05 10.90
C VAL A 95 -30.44 -12.11 10.36
N ALA A 96 -31.32 -12.93 10.98
CA ALA A 96 -32.70 -13.07 10.53
C ALA A 96 -33.50 -11.78 10.58
N TYR A 97 -33.23 -10.92 11.56
CA TYR A 97 -33.89 -9.62 11.73
C TYR A 97 -33.11 -8.44 11.09
N GLY A 98 -32.03 -8.73 10.35
CA GLY A 98 -31.23 -7.71 9.68
C GLY A 98 -30.36 -6.80 10.61
N ASN A 99 -30.31 -7.11 11.91
CA ASN A 99 -29.43 -6.41 12.85
C ASN A 99 -27.95 -6.74 12.66
N VAL A 100 -27.66 -7.88 12.03
CA VAL A 100 -26.32 -8.31 11.63
C VAL A 100 -26.36 -8.61 10.15
N VAL A 101 -25.51 -7.94 9.39
CA VAL A 101 -25.36 -8.18 7.95
C VAL A 101 -24.00 -8.82 7.72
N GLU A 102 -23.99 -10.02 7.14
CA GLU A 102 -22.77 -10.68 6.71
C GLU A 102 -22.25 -10.01 5.44
N ASN A 103 -20.98 -9.63 5.45
CA ASN A 103 -20.34 -9.01 4.30
C ASN A 103 -19.28 -9.96 3.74
N GLU A 104 -19.45 -10.36 2.49
CA GLU A 104 -18.54 -11.29 1.79
C GLU A 104 -17.38 -10.57 1.07
N LYS A 105 -17.19 -9.26 1.34
CA LYS A 105 -16.08 -8.52 0.74
C LYS A 105 -14.74 -9.12 1.19
N PRO A 106 -13.73 -9.13 0.29
CA PRO A 106 -12.37 -9.49 0.67
C PRO A 106 -11.89 -8.65 1.86
N ILE A 107 -11.20 -9.28 2.79
CA ILE A 107 -10.60 -8.56 3.91
C ILE A 107 -9.37 -7.80 3.40
N ALA A 108 -9.46 -6.50 3.36
CA ALA A 108 -8.33 -5.60 3.15
C ALA A 108 -7.92 -4.99 4.49
N PHE A 109 -6.62 -4.94 4.77
CA PHE A 109 -6.11 -4.23 5.93
C PHE A 109 -5.95 -2.75 5.59
N PHE A 110 -6.07 -1.89 6.59
CA PHE A 110 -5.97 -0.44 6.41
C PHE A 110 -4.64 -0.02 5.76
N PHE A 111 -3.54 -0.62 6.16
CA PHE A 111 -2.24 -0.31 5.58
C PHE A 111 -2.18 -0.62 4.07
N GLU A 112 -2.82 -1.69 3.60
CA GLU A 112 -2.89 -2.05 2.17
C GLU A 112 -3.67 -0.98 1.39
N THR A 113 -4.79 -0.50 1.95
CA THR A 113 -5.59 0.56 1.31
C THR A 113 -4.87 1.91 1.27
N GLU A 114 -4.01 2.20 2.24
CA GLU A 114 -3.18 3.42 2.24
C GLU A 114 -2.01 3.30 1.26
N GLU A 115 -1.42 2.11 1.12
CA GLU A 115 -0.40 1.83 0.11
C GLU A 115 -0.98 1.89 -1.31
N GLU A 116 -2.18 1.36 -1.53
CA GLU A 116 -2.90 1.50 -2.79
C GLU A 116 -3.21 2.97 -3.12
N LYS A 117 -3.66 3.75 -2.14
CA LYS A 117 -3.89 5.19 -2.30
C LYS A 117 -2.58 5.94 -2.57
N ALA A 118 -1.50 5.61 -1.87
CA ALA A 118 -0.19 6.20 -2.10
C ALA A 118 0.34 5.84 -3.50
N SER A 119 0.11 4.61 -3.94
CA SER A 119 0.49 4.13 -5.28
C SER A 119 -0.41 4.70 -6.38
N SER A 120 -1.70 4.90 -6.11
CA SER A 120 -2.66 5.55 -6.99
C SER A 120 -2.62 7.07 -6.90
N GLY A 121 -2.18 7.61 -5.77
CA GLY A 121 -1.92 9.03 -5.51
C GLY A 121 -0.47 9.46 -5.84
N ALA A 122 0.42 8.52 -6.24
CA ALA A 122 1.57 8.81 -7.07
C ALA A 122 1.00 9.30 -8.42
N ALA A 123 0.71 10.60 -8.43
CA ALA A 123 0.15 11.41 -9.48
C ALA A 123 -0.26 10.60 -10.72
N ILE A 124 -1.56 10.36 -10.88
CA ILE A 124 -2.10 10.53 -12.23
C ILE A 124 -1.76 11.99 -12.53
N MET A 125 -0.61 12.24 -13.14
CA MET A 125 -0.29 13.55 -13.67
C MET A 125 -1.48 13.96 -14.51
N SER A 126 -1.96 15.20 -14.38
CA SER A 126 -3.01 15.68 -15.27
C SER A 126 -2.51 15.46 -16.70
N PRO A 127 -3.38 15.31 -17.69
CA PRO A 127 -2.93 15.24 -19.10
C PRO A 127 -2.00 16.39 -19.47
N GLU A 128 -2.24 17.57 -18.91
CA GLU A 128 -1.41 18.77 -19.09
C GLU A 128 -0.03 18.63 -18.44
N ASP A 129 0.03 18.20 -17.17
CA ASP A 129 1.32 17.95 -16.49
C ASP A 129 2.12 16.85 -17.18
N MET A 130 1.46 15.81 -17.69
CA MET A 130 2.11 14.74 -18.44
C MET A 130 2.67 15.28 -19.77
N ALA A 131 1.94 16.16 -20.46
CA ALA A 131 2.40 16.79 -21.68
C ALA A 131 3.62 17.66 -21.43
N HIS A 132 3.60 18.52 -20.41
CA HIS A 132 4.75 19.33 -20.00
C HIS A 132 5.96 18.47 -19.63
N TYR A 133 5.77 17.41 -18.85
CA TYR A 133 6.85 16.48 -18.51
C TYR A 133 7.47 15.83 -19.76
N LEU A 134 6.67 15.45 -20.73
CA LEU A 134 7.15 14.86 -21.98
C LEU A 134 7.87 15.88 -22.87
N MET A 135 7.43 17.15 -22.86
CA MET A 135 8.14 18.25 -23.55
C MET A 135 9.51 18.48 -22.93
N ASP A 136 9.58 18.64 -21.60
CA ASP A 136 10.83 18.84 -20.87
C ASP A 136 11.79 17.67 -21.10
N PHE A 137 11.30 16.43 -20.98
CA PHE A 137 12.10 15.24 -21.29
C PHE A 137 12.64 15.24 -22.73
N CYS A 138 11.84 15.66 -23.70
CA CYS A 138 12.25 15.75 -25.11
C CYS A 138 13.30 16.83 -25.31
N HIS A 139 13.10 18.03 -24.73
CA HIS A 139 14.06 19.12 -24.76
C HIS A 139 15.43 18.76 -24.15
N ASP A 140 15.42 18.14 -22.95
CA ASP A 140 16.63 17.71 -22.28
C ASP A 140 17.40 16.66 -23.08
N HIS A 141 16.66 15.75 -23.72
CA HIS A 141 17.27 14.71 -24.56
C HIS A 141 17.92 15.27 -25.82
N LEU A 142 17.29 16.28 -26.42
CA LEU A 142 17.83 17.02 -27.57
C LEU A 142 19.04 17.88 -27.17
N ALA A 143 18.93 18.64 -26.06
CA ALA A 143 19.99 19.48 -25.53
C ALA A 143 21.24 18.66 -25.14
N ALA A 144 21.06 17.43 -24.65
CA ALA A 144 22.16 16.51 -24.37
C ALA A 144 22.85 15.93 -25.62
N GLY A 145 22.47 16.34 -26.84
CA GLY A 145 23.02 15.86 -28.11
C GLY A 145 22.68 14.39 -28.43
N LYS A 146 21.78 13.78 -27.66
CA LYS A 146 21.40 12.38 -27.84
C LYS A 146 20.41 12.18 -28.98
N GLY A 147 19.73 13.27 -29.42
CA GLY A 147 18.68 13.23 -30.41
C GLY A 147 17.61 12.18 -30.07
N CYS A 148 16.87 11.70 -31.03
CA CYS A 148 15.89 10.64 -30.83
C CYS A 148 16.49 9.23 -30.73
N ARG A 149 17.80 9.05 -30.89
CA ARG A 149 18.46 7.76 -30.74
C ARG A 149 18.49 7.35 -29.28
N GLY A 150 17.93 6.16 -28.97
CA GLY A 150 17.84 5.65 -27.61
C GLY A 150 16.67 6.23 -26.79
N CYS A 151 15.86 7.12 -27.35
CA CYS A 151 14.62 7.56 -26.72
C CYS A 151 13.59 6.41 -26.68
N PRO A 152 12.95 6.14 -25.53
CA PRO A 152 11.96 5.05 -25.39
C PRO A 152 10.72 5.23 -26.28
N PHE A 153 10.45 6.46 -26.74
CA PHE A 153 9.32 6.79 -27.61
C PHE A 153 9.68 6.76 -29.10
N ASN A 154 10.95 6.55 -29.45
CA ASN A 154 11.37 6.47 -30.84
C ASN A 154 10.91 5.14 -31.47
N ARG A 155 10.29 5.20 -32.64
CA ARG A 155 10.02 4.00 -33.44
C ARG A 155 11.31 3.63 -34.22
N PRO A 156 11.68 2.33 -34.24
CA PRO A 156 12.74 1.91 -35.17
C PRO A 156 12.38 2.30 -36.59
N SER A 157 13.29 2.98 -37.29
CA SER A 157 13.08 3.39 -38.68
C SER A 157 12.95 2.14 -39.55
N THR A 158 11.87 2.02 -40.30
CA THR A 158 11.87 1.29 -41.55
C THR A 158 12.68 2.10 -42.59
N LYS A 159 13.32 1.45 -43.54
CA LYS A 159 14.33 2.02 -44.45
C LYS A 159 13.92 3.31 -45.21
N GLU A 160 12.70 3.76 -45.08
CA GLU A 160 12.10 4.85 -45.88
C GLU A 160 11.70 6.10 -45.05
N CYS A 161 11.72 6.08 -43.74
CA CYS A 161 11.42 7.25 -42.90
C CYS A 161 12.42 7.36 -41.74
N GLY A 162 13.03 8.54 -41.60
CA GLY A 162 13.75 8.91 -40.38
C GLY A 162 12.86 8.62 -39.17
N GLY A 163 13.42 8.06 -38.07
CA GLY A 163 12.66 7.61 -36.92
C GLY A 163 11.59 8.62 -36.50
N ALA A 164 10.36 8.16 -36.35
CA ALA A 164 9.24 8.98 -35.92
C ALA A 164 8.94 8.76 -34.43
N CYS A 165 8.76 9.83 -33.69
CA CYS A 165 8.33 9.75 -32.30
C CYS A 165 6.90 9.16 -32.23
N ARG A 166 6.67 8.23 -31.30
CA ARG A 166 5.33 7.64 -31.08
C ARG A 166 4.32 8.64 -30.54
N LEU A 167 4.81 9.73 -29.93
CA LEU A 167 3.99 10.77 -29.31
C LEU A 167 3.83 12.01 -30.21
N GLY A 168 4.31 11.97 -31.45
CA GLY A 168 4.55 13.15 -32.23
C GLY A 168 5.89 13.77 -31.85
N VAL A 169 6.07 15.06 -31.97
CA VAL A 169 7.26 15.78 -31.50
C VAL A 169 6.83 16.62 -30.30
N PRO A 170 7.00 16.13 -29.05
CA PRO A 170 6.52 16.83 -27.85
C PRO A 170 7.06 18.26 -27.71
N SER A 171 8.28 18.53 -28.21
CA SER A 171 8.85 19.87 -28.24
C SER A 171 8.10 20.88 -29.11
N ASP A 172 7.22 20.41 -30.00
CA ASP A 172 6.44 21.23 -30.93
C ASP A 172 4.98 21.36 -30.47
N TRP A 173 4.61 20.85 -29.29
CA TRP A 173 3.26 21.00 -28.77
C TRP A 173 3.06 22.42 -28.24
N ASP A 174 2.01 23.10 -28.71
CA ASP A 174 1.51 24.36 -28.15
C ASP A 174 0.34 24.10 -27.23
N PHE A 175 0.45 24.58 -25.98
CA PHE A 175 -0.59 24.53 -24.97
C PHE A 175 -0.96 25.94 -24.51
#